data_3d636cf4c52d3e583753e6cb792061ad
#
_entry.id   3d636cf4c52d3e583753e6cb792061ad
#
_cell.length_a   1.000
_cell.length_b   1.000
_cell.length_c   1.000
_cell.angle_alpha   90.00
_cell.angle_beta   90.00
_cell.angle_gamma   90.00
#
_symmetry.space_group_name_H-M   'P 1'
#
loop_
_entity.id
_entity.type
_entity.pdbx_description
1 polymer ?
#
loop_
_entity_poly.entity_id
_entity_poly.type
_entity_poly.pdbx_seq_one_letter_code
_entity_poly.pdbx_strand_id
1 'polypeptide(L)'
;MSYHKPFNFLKQLPFKLNNYYKKIAQSGFKVSNKSKTIKDFDPVTNIDRGFEKYIRSLIHKSFPNDSIIGEEFEDKFSANDFQWCIDPIDGTRAFVIGAPTWSNLIGLSFKGKSVLGLANFPELYKYYISEKNKSYVIKNKIKTSLKSSNNNNLKTIKIIGNFHGTLSYEKQKRIIKKFGWSFRLAGFDALNYCLLAEGKVDAVIEANLKPYDILPLIPIIKNSGAIVTNWKNEPAENGGNILATANRKLHNKILKLLKPFAK
;
A
#
# COMPACT_ATOMS: atom_id res chain seq x y z
N MET A 1 -23.44 -6.44 7.25
CA MET A 1 -22.90 -7.31 6.20
C MET A 1 -21.71 -8.09 6.75
N SER A 2 -21.57 -9.36 6.41
CA SER A 2 -20.48 -10.20 6.93
C SER A 2 -19.36 -10.31 5.89
N TYR A 3 -18.16 -9.89 6.25
CA TYR A 3 -16.94 -10.06 5.42
C TYR A 3 -16.15 -11.33 5.80
N HIS A 4 -16.80 -12.29 6.46
CA HIS A 4 -16.11 -13.48 6.99
C HIS A 4 -15.47 -14.34 5.89
N LYS A 5 -16.20 -14.61 4.80
CA LYS A 5 -15.67 -15.39 3.66
C LYS A 5 -14.49 -14.69 2.97
N PRO A 6 -14.56 -13.39 2.59
CA PRO A 6 -13.43 -12.64 2.05
C PRO A 6 -12.23 -12.54 3.01
N PHE A 7 -12.47 -12.34 4.30
CA PHE A 7 -11.40 -12.31 5.29
C PHE A 7 -10.65 -13.64 5.39
N ASN A 8 -11.39 -14.78 5.45
CA ASN A 8 -10.78 -16.10 5.48
C ASN A 8 -9.98 -16.40 4.22
N PHE A 9 -10.43 -15.89 3.07
CA PHE A 9 -9.68 -15.97 1.82
C PHE A 9 -8.36 -15.19 1.93
N LEU A 10 -8.39 -13.90 2.32
CA LEU A 10 -7.20 -13.07 2.49
C LEU A 10 -6.19 -13.69 3.46
N LYS A 11 -6.65 -14.26 4.56
CA LYS A 11 -5.81 -14.92 5.58
C LYS A 11 -4.98 -16.09 5.02
N GLN A 12 -5.46 -16.75 3.96
CA GLN A 12 -4.77 -17.88 3.35
C GLN A 12 -3.75 -17.45 2.28
N LEU A 13 -3.88 -16.22 1.75
CA LEU A 13 -3.07 -15.76 0.64
C LEU A 13 -1.57 -15.69 0.97
N PRO A 14 -1.09 -15.20 2.12
CA PRO A 14 0.34 -15.13 2.40
C PRO A 14 1.06 -16.47 2.20
N PHE A 15 0.48 -17.55 2.69
CA PHE A 15 1.06 -18.88 2.50
C PHE A 15 1.12 -19.29 1.03
N LYS A 16 0.03 -19.06 0.28
CA LYS A 16 -0.05 -19.39 -1.15
C LYS A 16 0.92 -18.54 -1.98
N LEU A 17 1.00 -17.23 -1.71
CA LEU A 17 1.87 -16.31 -2.42
C LEU A 17 3.35 -16.57 -2.14
N ASN A 18 3.71 -16.84 -0.89
CA ASN A 18 5.08 -17.18 -0.53
C ASN A 18 5.55 -18.50 -1.16
N ASN A 19 4.65 -19.50 -1.25
CA ASN A 19 4.96 -20.75 -1.95
C ASN A 19 5.07 -20.55 -3.46
N TYR A 20 4.23 -19.70 -4.05
CA TYR A 20 4.33 -19.33 -5.45
C TYR A 20 5.64 -18.61 -5.73
N TYR A 21 6.00 -17.61 -4.91
CA TYR A 21 7.27 -16.88 -5.02
C TYR A 21 8.48 -17.81 -5.01
N LYS A 22 8.56 -18.72 -4.04
CA LYS A 22 9.66 -19.70 -3.95
C LYS A 22 9.85 -20.52 -5.22
N LYS A 23 8.76 -20.86 -5.93
CA LYS A 23 8.82 -21.62 -7.19
C LYS A 23 9.34 -20.76 -8.34
N ILE A 24 8.85 -19.52 -8.47
CA ILE A 24 9.19 -18.67 -9.63
C ILE A 24 10.53 -17.96 -9.46
N ALA A 25 10.95 -17.63 -8.23
CA ALA A 25 12.24 -16.98 -7.97
C ALA A 25 13.44 -17.83 -8.41
N GLN A 26 13.29 -19.16 -8.41
CA GLN A 26 14.34 -20.08 -8.89
C GLN A 26 14.59 -19.99 -10.41
N SER A 27 13.62 -19.50 -11.19
CA SER A 27 13.72 -19.41 -12.65
C SER A 27 14.42 -18.13 -13.13
N GLY A 28 14.79 -17.24 -12.22
CA GLY A 28 15.22 -15.88 -12.55
C GLY A 28 14.09 -15.01 -13.08
N PHE A 29 14.33 -13.73 -13.26
CA PHE A 29 13.35 -12.82 -13.83
C PHE A 29 13.96 -11.92 -14.90
N LYS A 30 13.10 -11.43 -15.80
CA LYS A 30 13.45 -10.45 -16.82
C LYS A 30 12.78 -9.13 -16.48
N VAL A 31 13.56 -8.07 -16.50
CA VAL A 31 13.05 -6.69 -16.28
C VAL A 31 12.73 -6.09 -17.63
N SER A 32 11.57 -5.46 -17.74
CA SER A 32 11.20 -4.59 -18.85
C SER A 32 10.74 -3.23 -18.30
N ASN A 33 10.66 -2.23 -19.17
CA ASN A 33 10.19 -0.90 -18.79
C ASN A 33 8.80 -0.67 -19.42
N LYS A 34 7.79 -0.34 -18.62
CA LYS A 34 6.46 0.04 -19.10
C LYS A 34 6.48 1.39 -19.83
N SER A 35 7.39 2.29 -19.44
CA SER A 35 7.57 3.59 -20.08
C SER A 35 8.44 3.50 -21.34
N LYS A 36 8.16 4.37 -22.33
CA LYS A 36 8.96 4.52 -23.56
C LYS A 36 10.21 5.39 -23.34
N THR A 37 10.36 6.04 -22.20
CA THR A 37 11.45 6.98 -21.93
C THR A 37 12.30 6.55 -20.75
N ILE A 38 13.61 6.85 -20.80
CA ILE A 38 14.53 6.58 -19.68
C ILE A 38 14.18 7.44 -18.45
N LYS A 39 13.64 8.63 -18.67
CA LYS A 39 13.27 9.55 -17.58
C LYS A 39 12.13 9.03 -16.71
N ASP A 40 11.25 8.21 -17.29
CA ASP A 40 10.07 7.68 -16.64
C ASP A 40 10.21 6.15 -16.45
N PHE A 41 11.38 5.70 -15.98
CA PHE A 41 11.62 4.28 -15.77
C PHE A 41 10.61 3.67 -14.81
N ASP A 42 9.72 2.84 -15.36
CA ASP A 42 8.67 2.10 -14.67
C ASP A 42 8.90 0.60 -14.89
N PRO A 43 9.68 -0.05 -14.00
CA PRO A 43 10.06 -1.44 -14.19
C PRO A 43 8.87 -2.38 -13.96
N VAL A 44 8.77 -3.40 -14.81
CA VAL A 44 7.89 -4.55 -14.63
C VAL A 44 8.69 -5.81 -14.90
N THR A 45 8.40 -6.86 -14.19
CA THR A 45 9.00 -8.17 -14.44
C THR A 45 7.95 -9.17 -14.90
N ASN A 46 8.40 -10.28 -15.49
CA ASN A 46 7.51 -11.39 -15.78
C ASN A 46 6.91 -12.00 -14.49
N ILE A 47 7.51 -11.72 -13.34
CA ILE A 47 7.04 -12.16 -12.02
C ILE A 47 5.82 -11.36 -11.58
N ASP A 48 5.78 -10.03 -11.80
CA ASP A 48 4.62 -9.18 -11.52
C ASP A 48 3.37 -9.74 -12.22
N ARG A 49 3.46 -9.95 -13.52
CA ARG A 49 2.36 -10.53 -14.31
C ARG A 49 1.98 -11.95 -13.87
N GLY A 50 2.98 -12.74 -13.53
CA GLY A 50 2.76 -14.10 -13.01
C GLY A 50 1.98 -14.09 -11.69
N PHE A 51 2.35 -13.22 -10.76
CA PHE A 51 1.67 -13.04 -9.48
C PHE A 51 0.23 -12.55 -9.68
N GLU A 52 0.02 -11.50 -10.48
CA GLU A 52 -1.34 -10.99 -10.68
C GLU A 52 -2.24 -12.04 -11.32
N LYS A 53 -1.77 -12.74 -12.35
CA LYS A 53 -2.52 -13.85 -12.98
C LYS A 53 -2.88 -14.93 -11.95
N TYR A 54 -1.95 -15.27 -11.06
CA TYR A 54 -2.18 -16.25 -10.00
C TYR A 54 -3.23 -15.76 -8.99
N ILE A 55 -3.09 -14.52 -8.50
CA ILE A 55 -4.03 -13.92 -7.54
C ILE A 55 -5.44 -13.81 -8.16
N ARG A 56 -5.55 -13.33 -9.40
CA ARG A 56 -6.83 -13.26 -10.14
C ARG A 56 -7.49 -14.63 -10.26
N SER A 57 -6.72 -15.70 -10.52
CA SER A 57 -7.25 -17.06 -10.61
C SER A 57 -7.83 -17.54 -9.27
N LEU A 58 -7.18 -17.21 -8.15
CA LEU A 58 -7.66 -17.56 -6.82
C LEU A 58 -8.93 -16.79 -6.46
N ILE A 59 -8.98 -15.49 -6.80
CA ILE A 59 -10.17 -14.65 -6.59
C ILE A 59 -11.33 -15.15 -7.44
N HIS A 60 -11.10 -15.37 -8.72
CA HIS A 60 -12.16 -15.85 -9.64
C HIS A 60 -12.77 -17.18 -9.17
N LYS A 61 -11.94 -18.12 -8.70
CA LYS A 61 -12.41 -19.40 -8.16
C LYS A 61 -13.29 -19.23 -6.92
N SER A 62 -13.02 -18.26 -6.07
CA SER A 62 -13.70 -18.06 -4.76
C SER A 62 -14.84 -17.06 -4.83
N PHE A 63 -14.75 -16.09 -5.75
CA PHE A 63 -15.63 -14.92 -5.92
C PHE A 63 -15.81 -14.61 -7.42
N PRO A 64 -16.44 -15.50 -8.21
CA PRO A 64 -16.52 -15.39 -9.68
C PRO A 64 -17.26 -14.14 -10.16
N ASN A 65 -18.16 -13.60 -9.33
CA ASN A 65 -19.01 -12.46 -9.65
C ASN A 65 -18.47 -11.12 -9.13
N ASP A 66 -17.26 -11.09 -8.53
CA ASP A 66 -16.66 -9.85 -8.07
C ASP A 66 -15.87 -9.16 -9.18
N SER A 67 -15.82 -7.83 -9.12
CA SER A 67 -14.92 -7.03 -9.95
C SER A 67 -13.49 -7.19 -9.48
N ILE A 68 -12.53 -7.03 -10.40
CA ILE A 68 -11.09 -7.08 -10.10
C ILE A 68 -10.41 -5.95 -10.84
N ILE A 69 -9.73 -5.06 -10.12
CA ILE A 69 -8.80 -4.08 -10.68
C ILE A 69 -7.37 -4.47 -10.28
N GLY A 70 -6.41 -4.21 -11.14
CA GLY A 70 -5.02 -4.55 -10.87
C GLY A 70 -4.05 -3.72 -11.70
N GLU A 71 -2.76 -3.88 -11.42
CA GLU A 71 -1.72 -3.10 -12.07
C GLU A 71 -1.34 -3.61 -13.46
N GLU A 72 -1.36 -4.94 -13.66
CA GLU A 72 -0.69 -5.57 -14.81
C GLU A 72 -1.63 -6.03 -15.91
N PHE A 73 -2.91 -6.21 -15.62
CA PHE A 73 -3.94 -6.67 -16.56
C PHE A 73 -5.16 -5.75 -16.53
N GLU A 74 -5.91 -5.78 -17.64
CA GLU A 74 -7.17 -5.06 -17.77
C GLU A 74 -8.14 -5.38 -16.63
N ASP A 75 -8.90 -4.37 -16.23
CA ASP A 75 -9.87 -4.47 -15.18
C ASP A 75 -11.04 -5.37 -15.60
N LYS A 76 -11.48 -6.21 -14.68
CA LYS A 76 -12.72 -6.98 -14.82
C LYS A 76 -13.82 -6.33 -14.01
N PHE A 77 -14.84 -5.82 -14.66
CA PHE A 77 -16.03 -5.29 -14.00
C PHE A 77 -17.17 -6.30 -13.95
N SER A 78 -17.96 -6.27 -12.90
CA SER A 78 -19.17 -7.07 -12.73
C SER A 78 -20.27 -6.24 -12.05
N ALA A 79 -21.50 -6.78 -12.05
CA ALA A 79 -22.67 -6.05 -11.55
C ALA A 79 -22.77 -5.96 -10.02
N ASN A 80 -21.93 -6.68 -9.26
CA ASN A 80 -22.00 -6.58 -7.81
C ASN A 80 -21.12 -5.43 -7.27
N ASP A 81 -21.38 -5.04 -6.02
CA ASP A 81 -20.70 -3.92 -5.37
C ASP A 81 -19.30 -4.26 -4.82
N PHE A 82 -18.86 -5.52 -4.92
CA PHE A 82 -17.55 -5.95 -4.46
C PHE A 82 -16.50 -5.83 -5.55
N GLN A 83 -15.37 -5.23 -5.18
CA GLN A 83 -14.23 -5.07 -6.08
C GLN A 83 -12.93 -5.40 -5.35
N TRP A 84 -12.21 -6.38 -5.87
CA TRP A 84 -10.84 -6.71 -5.47
C TRP A 84 -9.86 -5.76 -6.14
N CYS A 85 -8.84 -5.34 -5.39
CA CYS A 85 -7.77 -4.49 -5.88
C CYS A 85 -6.43 -5.19 -5.63
N ILE A 86 -5.59 -5.27 -6.66
CA ILE A 86 -4.35 -6.06 -6.63
C ILE A 86 -3.18 -5.20 -7.09
N ASP A 87 -2.14 -5.13 -6.27
CA ASP A 87 -0.79 -4.83 -6.68
C ASP A 87 0.05 -6.09 -6.47
N PRO A 88 0.51 -6.73 -7.55
CA PRO A 88 1.24 -8.00 -7.46
C PRO A 88 2.60 -7.85 -6.79
N ILE A 89 3.33 -6.75 -7.08
CA ILE A 89 4.65 -6.43 -6.50
C ILE A 89 4.73 -4.92 -6.28
N ASP A 90 4.13 -4.44 -5.19
CA ASP A 90 4.38 -3.08 -4.72
C ASP A 90 5.86 -2.91 -4.38
N GLY A 91 6.47 -1.86 -4.92
CA GLY A 91 7.91 -1.65 -4.81
C GLY A 91 8.73 -2.48 -5.81
N THR A 92 8.32 -2.58 -7.07
CA THR A 92 9.06 -3.30 -8.14
C THR A 92 10.52 -2.87 -8.25
N ARG A 93 10.84 -1.60 -7.98
CA ARG A 93 12.23 -1.12 -7.95
C ARG A 93 13.04 -1.78 -6.84
N ALA A 94 12.45 -1.94 -5.65
CA ALA A 94 13.05 -2.67 -4.53
C ALA A 94 13.22 -4.16 -4.88
N PHE A 95 12.20 -4.76 -5.50
CA PHE A 95 12.25 -6.15 -5.97
C PHE A 95 13.41 -6.38 -6.94
N VAL A 96 13.57 -5.54 -7.96
CA VAL A 96 14.60 -5.67 -9.00
C VAL A 96 16.03 -5.62 -8.43
N ILE A 97 16.27 -4.79 -7.42
CA ILE A 97 17.59 -4.68 -6.77
C ILE A 97 17.81 -5.68 -5.63
N GLY A 98 16.84 -6.58 -5.36
CA GLY A 98 16.91 -7.55 -4.28
C GLY A 98 16.70 -6.97 -2.88
N ALA A 99 16.13 -5.76 -2.75
CA ALA A 99 15.77 -5.22 -1.45
C ALA A 99 14.51 -5.92 -0.90
N PRO A 100 14.44 -6.24 0.41
CA PRO A 100 13.39 -7.09 0.97
C PRO A 100 12.08 -6.35 1.27
N THR A 101 11.92 -5.10 0.80
CA THR A 101 10.82 -4.22 1.20
C THR A 101 9.59 -4.29 0.29
N TRP A 102 9.68 -4.98 -0.84
CA TRP A 102 8.55 -5.19 -1.74
C TRP A 102 7.43 -6.03 -1.13
N SER A 103 6.20 -5.86 -1.62
CA SER A 103 5.04 -6.57 -1.08
C SER A 103 4.03 -6.97 -2.15
N ASN A 104 3.14 -7.95 -1.80
CA ASN A 104 1.91 -8.16 -2.53
C ASN A 104 0.79 -7.42 -1.80
N LEU A 105 0.03 -6.57 -2.48
CA LEU A 105 -1.10 -5.85 -1.93
C LEU A 105 -2.40 -6.41 -2.48
N ILE A 106 -3.32 -6.81 -1.61
CA ILE A 106 -4.64 -7.29 -2.00
C ILE A 106 -5.70 -6.63 -1.11
N GLY A 107 -6.60 -5.87 -1.72
CA GLY A 107 -7.68 -5.19 -1.04
C GLY A 107 -9.05 -5.64 -1.54
N LEU A 108 -10.07 -5.44 -0.71
CA LEU A 108 -11.47 -5.57 -1.09
C LEU A 108 -12.18 -4.25 -0.78
N SER A 109 -12.87 -3.70 -1.76
CA SER A 109 -13.82 -2.61 -1.56
C SER A 109 -15.26 -3.09 -1.70
N PHE A 110 -16.16 -2.38 -1.03
CA PHE A 110 -17.59 -2.52 -1.17
C PHE A 110 -18.20 -1.14 -1.40
N LYS A 111 -18.91 -0.97 -2.50
CA LYS A 111 -19.47 0.34 -2.93
C LYS A 111 -18.43 1.45 -2.93
N GLY A 112 -17.25 1.15 -3.50
CA GLY A 112 -16.13 2.08 -3.62
C GLY A 112 -15.38 2.41 -2.32
N LYS A 113 -15.74 1.80 -1.17
CA LYS A 113 -15.04 1.99 0.11
C LYS A 113 -14.20 0.77 0.43
N SER A 114 -12.94 0.98 0.75
CA SER A 114 -12.04 -0.10 1.16
C SER A 114 -12.46 -0.69 2.51
N VAL A 115 -12.68 -2.01 2.55
CA VAL A 115 -13.23 -2.74 3.72
C VAL A 115 -12.28 -3.80 4.28
N LEU A 116 -11.45 -4.43 3.45
CA LEU A 116 -10.45 -5.40 3.87
C LEU A 116 -9.14 -5.16 3.09
N GLY A 117 -8.02 -5.48 3.73
CA GLY A 117 -6.71 -5.37 3.11
C GLY A 117 -5.67 -6.33 3.68
N LEU A 118 -4.76 -6.70 2.80
CA LEU A 118 -3.59 -7.52 3.05
C LEU A 118 -2.37 -6.87 2.40
N ALA A 119 -1.28 -6.74 3.16
CA ALA A 119 0.05 -6.43 2.66
C ALA A 119 0.99 -7.56 3.09
N ASN A 120 1.46 -8.36 2.13
CA ASN A 120 2.33 -9.52 2.36
C ASN A 120 3.76 -9.17 1.95
N PHE A 121 4.71 -9.33 2.85
CA PHE A 121 6.15 -9.10 2.64
C PHE A 121 6.90 -10.44 2.70
N PRO A 122 7.05 -11.13 1.58
CA PRO A 122 7.65 -12.48 1.54
C PRO A 122 9.07 -12.53 2.13
N GLU A 123 9.93 -11.57 1.77
CA GLU A 123 11.32 -11.51 2.20
C GLU A 123 11.49 -11.10 3.68
N LEU A 124 10.50 -10.41 4.24
CA LEU A 124 10.50 -10.04 5.66
C LEU A 124 9.79 -11.06 6.55
N TYR A 125 9.27 -12.15 5.95
CA TYR A 125 8.52 -13.22 6.65
C TYR A 125 7.38 -12.67 7.52
N LYS A 126 6.70 -11.62 7.04
CA LYS A 126 5.59 -10.99 7.74
C LYS A 126 4.50 -10.53 6.78
N TYR A 127 3.30 -10.42 7.32
CA TYR A 127 2.20 -9.78 6.60
C TYR A 127 1.31 -8.98 7.54
N TYR A 128 0.61 -8.00 6.98
CA TYR A 128 -0.36 -7.16 7.67
C TYR A 128 -1.74 -7.46 7.10
N ILE A 129 -2.73 -7.55 7.97
CA ILE A 129 -4.09 -7.87 7.57
C ILE A 129 -5.10 -7.11 8.42
N SER A 130 -6.16 -6.59 7.77
CA SER A 130 -7.30 -6.00 8.47
C SER A 130 -8.38 -7.04 8.73
N GLU A 131 -9.01 -6.96 9.91
CA GLU A 131 -10.12 -7.82 10.33
C GLU A 131 -11.17 -6.98 11.06
N LYS A 132 -12.34 -6.74 10.44
CA LYS A 132 -13.37 -5.86 11.00
C LYS A 132 -12.79 -4.49 11.42
N ASN A 133 -12.77 -4.22 12.73
CA ASN A 133 -12.29 -2.96 13.32
C ASN A 133 -10.88 -3.07 13.91
N LYS A 134 -10.13 -4.11 13.59
CA LYS A 134 -8.76 -4.33 14.06
C LYS A 134 -7.85 -4.66 12.90
N SER A 135 -6.57 -4.38 13.05
CA SER A 135 -5.54 -4.83 12.11
C SER A 135 -4.38 -5.45 12.87
N TYR A 136 -3.71 -6.34 12.21
CA TYR A 136 -2.66 -7.14 12.80
C TYR A 136 -1.44 -7.23 11.90
N VAL A 137 -0.27 -7.31 12.50
CA VAL A 137 0.92 -7.87 11.87
C VAL A 137 1.08 -9.31 12.35
N ILE A 138 1.37 -10.20 11.40
CA ILE A 138 1.73 -11.59 11.68
C ILE A 138 3.18 -11.79 11.22
N LYS A 139 4.04 -12.13 12.17
CA LYS A 139 5.46 -12.44 11.92
C LYS A 139 5.81 -13.72 12.65
N ASN A 140 6.41 -14.70 11.96
CA ASN A 140 6.77 -16.00 12.54
C ASN A 140 5.60 -16.66 13.29
N LYS A 141 4.38 -16.60 12.72
CA LYS A 141 3.11 -17.10 13.29
C LYS A 141 2.62 -16.34 14.54
N ILE A 142 3.34 -15.33 15.03
CA ILE A 142 2.90 -14.47 16.13
C ILE A 142 2.02 -13.37 15.59
N LYS A 143 0.78 -13.26 16.10
CA LYS A 143 -0.20 -12.23 15.73
C LYS A 143 -0.14 -11.09 16.74
N THR A 144 0.21 -9.88 16.29
CA THR A 144 0.27 -8.68 17.11
C THR A 144 -0.72 -7.64 16.59
N SER A 145 -1.52 -7.06 17.48
CA SER A 145 -2.47 -5.98 17.12
C SER A 145 -1.71 -4.70 16.78
N LEU A 146 -2.13 -4.03 15.71
CA LEU A 146 -1.57 -2.75 15.30
C LEU A 146 -2.16 -1.60 16.09
N LYS A 147 -1.31 -0.64 16.44
CA LYS A 147 -1.70 0.60 17.10
C LYS A 147 -0.77 1.71 16.67
N SER A 148 -1.31 2.73 16.02
CA SER A 148 -0.56 3.93 15.64
C SER A 148 -0.12 4.76 16.85
N SER A 149 0.86 5.63 16.66
CA SER A 149 1.39 6.47 17.74
C SER A 149 0.43 7.60 18.12
N ASN A 150 0.58 8.13 19.34
CA ASN A 150 -0.16 9.31 19.80
C ASN A 150 0.65 10.61 19.62
N ASN A 151 1.86 10.53 19.02
CA ASN A 151 2.71 11.70 18.84
C ASN A 151 2.07 12.70 17.88
N ASN A 152 1.96 13.95 18.29
CA ASN A 152 1.45 15.05 17.46
C ASN A 152 2.30 16.32 17.59
N ASN A 153 3.52 16.21 18.17
CA ASN A 153 4.46 17.29 18.31
C ASN A 153 5.33 17.40 17.06
N LEU A 154 5.15 18.47 16.28
CA LEU A 154 5.88 18.69 15.03
C LEU A 154 7.41 18.73 15.18
N LYS A 155 7.93 18.95 16.40
CA LYS A 155 9.38 18.94 16.66
C LYS A 155 9.98 17.55 16.81
N THR A 156 9.15 16.53 17.10
CA THR A 156 9.62 15.16 17.41
C THR A 156 9.00 14.09 16.52
N ILE A 157 8.12 14.46 15.57
CA ILE A 157 7.49 13.51 14.66
C ILE A 157 8.51 12.87 13.71
N LYS A 158 8.25 11.63 13.36
CA LYS A 158 8.99 10.86 12.35
C LYS A 158 8.14 10.78 11.09
N ILE A 159 8.60 11.45 10.02
CA ILE A 159 7.91 11.49 8.73
C ILE A 159 8.73 10.71 7.72
N ILE A 160 8.07 9.85 6.96
CA ILE A 160 8.66 9.15 5.81
C ILE A 160 7.76 9.32 4.59
N GLY A 161 8.29 9.06 3.41
CA GLY A 161 7.51 9.07 2.18
C GLY A 161 8.34 9.13 0.93
N ASN A 162 7.66 9.14 -0.20
CA ASN A 162 8.25 9.21 -1.52
C ASN A 162 7.33 10.05 -2.43
N PHE A 163 7.91 10.70 -3.44
CA PHE A 163 7.16 11.50 -4.40
C PHE A 163 7.10 10.86 -5.80
N HIS A 164 7.63 9.67 -5.95
CA HIS A 164 7.61 8.86 -7.18
C HIS A 164 7.95 9.64 -8.46
N GLY A 165 8.82 10.66 -8.34
CA GLY A 165 9.25 11.49 -9.47
C GLY A 165 8.19 12.42 -10.07
N THR A 166 6.99 12.48 -9.51
CA THR A 166 5.85 13.20 -10.11
C THR A 166 5.74 14.67 -9.73
N LEU A 167 6.38 15.06 -8.63
CA LEU A 167 6.53 16.47 -8.27
C LEU A 167 7.84 17.01 -8.82
N SER A 168 7.83 18.27 -9.30
CA SER A 168 9.07 18.93 -9.67
C SER A 168 10.06 18.96 -8.50
N TYR A 169 11.35 18.93 -8.80
CA TYR A 169 12.41 18.97 -7.80
C TYR A 169 12.23 20.13 -6.81
N GLU A 170 11.90 21.32 -7.31
CA GLU A 170 11.64 22.48 -6.45
C GLU A 170 10.44 22.30 -5.51
N LYS A 171 9.39 21.63 -5.97
CA LYS A 171 8.24 21.31 -5.12
C LYS A 171 8.61 20.31 -4.01
N GLN A 172 9.34 19.25 -4.35
CA GLN A 172 9.85 18.28 -3.39
C GLN A 172 10.74 18.95 -2.34
N LYS A 173 11.71 19.75 -2.77
CA LYS A 173 12.63 20.52 -1.89
C LYS A 173 11.87 21.43 -0.93
N ARG A 174 10.84 22.13 -1.42
CA ARG A 174 10.00 23.01 -0.58
C ARG A 174 9.22 22.22 0.49
N ILE A 175 8.69 21.06 0.14
CA ILE A 175 7.99 20.18 1.10
C ILE A 175 8.99 19.68 2.16
N ILE A 176 10.11 19.11 1.73
CA ILE A 176 11.14 18.58 2.64
C ILE A 176 11.63 19.68 3.59
N LYS A 177 11.89 20.90 3.08
CA LYS A 177 12.33 22.04 3.90
C LYS A 177 11.32 22.40 4.99
N LYS A 178 10.01 22.25 4.75
CA LYS A 178 8.98 22.53 5.77
C LYS A 178 9.05 21.60 6.97
N PHE A 179 9.45 20.35 6.75
CA PHE A 179 9.50 19.32 7.79
C PHE A 179 10.93 19.12 8.33
N GLY A 180 11.94 19.67 7.65
CA GLY A 180 13.34 19.60 8.06
C GLY A 180 13.80 18.16 8.31
N TRP A 181 14.53 17.96 9.39
CA TRP A 181 15.08 16.64 9.76
C TRP A 181 14.04 15.59 10.13
N SER A 182 12.79 15.97 10.37
CA SER A 182 11.69 15.04 10.63
C SER A 182 11.32 14.20 9.40
N PHE A 183 11.59 14.72 8.19
CA PHE A 183 11.24 14.04 6.93
C PHE A 183 12.40 13.21 6.41
N ARG A 184 12.09 11.97 6.00
CA ARG A 184 13.03 11.07 5.29
C ARG A 184 12.38 10.56 4.02
N LEU A 185 13.10 10.65 2.92
CA LEU A 185 12.74 9.95 1.69
C LEU A 185 13.09 8.47 1.87
N ALA A 186 12.09 7.61 1.85
CA ALA A 186 12.25 6.18 2.01
C ALA A 186 11.50 5.47 0.89
N GLY A 187 12.22 4.71 0.08
CA GLY A 187 11.66 3.86 -0.97
C GLY A 187 11.19 2.52 -0.42
N PHE A 188 10.31 2.56 0.59
CA PHE A 188 9.77 1.35 1.24
C PHE A 188 8.31 1.08 0.83
N ASP A 189 7.75 1.93 -0.02
CA ASP A 189 6.43 1.79 -0.62
C ASP A 189 5.36 1.41 0.43
N ALA A 190 4.60 0.35 0.29
CA ALA A 190 3.59 -0.07 1.28
C ALA A 190 4.13 -0.25 2.70
N LEU A 191 5.41 -0.60 2.86
CA LEU A 191 5.99 -0.76 4.20
C LEU A 191 5.98 0.56 5.00
N ASN A 192 6.03 1.73 4.34
CA ASN A 192 5.88 3.04 4.99
C ASN A 192 4.59 3.10 5.80
N TYR A 193 3.48 2.71 5.19
CA TYR A 193 2.14 2.71 5.81
C TYR A 193 1.99 1.64 6.89
N CYS A 194 2.63 0.49 6.68
CA CYS A 194 2.67 -0.57 7.68
C CYS A 194 3.44 -0.13 8.95
N LEU A 195 4.56 0.58 8.80
CA LEU A 195 5.32 1.16 9.91
C LEU A 195 4.52 2.24 10.65
N LEU A 196 3.69 3.01 9.94
CA LEU A 196 2.75 3.95 10.55
C LEU A 196 1.71 3.21 11.40
N ALA A 197 1.13 2.15 10.86
CA ALA A 197 0.14 1.34 11.58
C ALA A 197 0.73 0.62 12.81
N GLU A 198 2.03 0.30 12.80
CA GLU A 198 2.79 -0.21 13.97
C GLU A 198 3.16 0.89 14.99
N GLY A 199 2.92 2.18 14.69
CA GLY A 199 3.33 3.30 15.55
C GLY A 199 4.83 3.62 15.51
N LYS A 200 5.58 3.08 14.55
CA LYS A 200 7.03 3.30 14.40
C LYS A 200 7.37 4.62 13.74
N VAL A 201 6.47 5.11 12.88
CA VAL A 201 6.51 6.44 12.29
C VAL A 201 5.21 7.16 12.55
N ASP A 202 5.19 8.49 12.42
CA ASP A 202 4.05 9.31 12.81
C ASP A 202 3.29 9.86 11.60
N ALA A 203 3.95 9.95 10.44
CA ALA A 203 3.31 10.36 9.19
C ALA A 203 3.99 9.75 7.97
N VAL A 204 3.19 9.52 6.93
CA VAL A 204 3.61 9.16 5.57
C VAL A 204 3.07 10.22 4.61
N ILE A 205 3.93 10.79 3.77
CA ILE A 205 3.58 11.79 2.76
C ILE A 205 4.08 11.29 1.42
N GLU A 206 3.16 10.94 0.53
CA GLU A 206 3.50 10.43 -0.80
C GLU A 206 2.69 11.12 -1.89
N ALA A 207 3.18 11.06 -3.12
CA ALA A 207 2.54 11.67 -4.26
C ALA A 207 2.35 10.67 -5.40
N ASN A 208 1.21 10.80 -6.12
CA ASN A 208 0.88 10.06 -7.33
C ASN A 208 0.73 8.54 -7.16
N LEU A 209 0.21 8.11 -6.03
CA LEU A 209 -0.17 6.71 -5.86
C LEU A 209 -1.34 6.34 -6.76
N LYS A 210 -1.34 5.10 -7.22
CA LYS A 210 -2.48 4.49 -7.91
C LYS A 210 -3.44 3.87 -6.90
N PRO A 211 -4.68 3.56 -7.27
CA PRO A 211 -5.61 2.89 -6.36
C PRO A 211 -5.06 1.59 -5.78
N TYR A 212 -4.32 0.80 -6.55
CA TYR A 212 -3.77 -0.48 -6.11
C TYR A 212 -2.64 -0.34 -5.08
N ASP A 213 -1.93 0.82 -5.03
CA ASP A 213 -0.88 1.11 -4.03
C ASP A 213 -1.48 1.40 -2.65
N ILE A 214 -2.69 1.98 -2.57
CA ILE A 214 -3.21 2.51 -1.30
C ILE A 214 -4.48 1.83 -0.81
N LEU A 215 -5.41 1.41 -1.71
CA LEU A 215 -6.69 0.85 -1.33
C LEU A 215 -6.54 -0.36 -0.38
N PRO A 216 -5.61 -1.32 -0.61
CA PRO A 216 -5.39 -2.42 0.32
C PRO A 216 -4.89 -1.99 1.70
N LEU A 217 -4.22 -0.84 1.79
CA LEU A 217 -3.63 -0.33 3.03
C LEU A 217 -4.61 0.47 3.88
N ILE A 218 -5.64 1.09 3.28
CA ILE A 218 -6.59 1.95 3.99
C ILE A 218 -7.19 1.28 5.24
N PRO A 219 -7.75 0.06 5.18
CA PRO A 219 -8.34 -0.56 6.37
C PRO A 219 -7.27 -0.97 7.40
N ILE A 220 -6.05 -1.32 6.97
CA ILE A 220 -4.93 -1.60 7.87
C ILE A 220 -4.58 -0.35 8.67
N ILE A 221 -4.47 0.80 8.00
CA ILE A 221 -4.17 2.10 8.58
C ILE A 221 -5.29 2.54 9.53
N LYS A 222 -6.53 2.60 9.05
CA LYS A 222 -7.67 3.09 9.84
C LYS A 222 -7.90 2.28 11.10
N ASN A 223 -7.81 0.96 11.03
CA ASN A 223 -8.01 0.08 12.17
C ASN A 223 -6.89 0.15 13.22
N SER A 224 -5.71 0.69 12.88
CA SER A 224 -4.65 0.99 13.85
C SER A 224 -4.89 2.27 14.65
N GLY A 225 -5.92 3.06 14.30
CA GLY A 225 -6.22 4.38 14.85
C GLY A 225 -5.62 5.53 14.05
N ALA A 226 -4.85 5.24 12.99
CA ALA A 226 -4.29 6.24 12.10
C ALA A 226 -5.34 6.80 11.13
N ILE A 227 -5.02 7.91 10.49
CA ILE A 227 -5.87 8.63 9.54
C ILE A 227 -5.18 8.62 8.19
N VAL A 228 -5.95 8.37 7.13
CA VAL A 228 -5.47 8.46 5.73
C VAL A 228 -6.47 9.20 4.86
N THR A 229 -5.97 10.17 4.08
CA THR A 229 -6.72 10.96 3.09
C THR A 229 -5.78 11.34 1.94
N ASN A 230 -6.34 11.90 0.88
CA ASN A 230 -5.50 12.67 -0.04
C ASN A 230 -5.09 14.03 0.59
N TRP A 231 -4.22 14.81 -0.10
CA TRP A 231 -3.76 16.11 0.41
C TRP A 231 -4.86 17.19 0.44
N LYS A 232 -6.02 16.93 -0.18
CA LYS A 232 -7.22 17.79 -0.12
C LYS A 232 -8.17 17.41 1.03
N ASN A 233 -7.79 16.42 1.87
CA ASN A 233 -8.62 15.86 2.94
C ASN A 233 -9.85 15.09 2.44
N GLU A 234 -9.78 14.52 1.24
CA GLU A 234 -10.80 13.66 0.65
C GLU A 234 -10.43 12.17 0.83
N PRO A 235 -11.36 11.24 0.58
CA PRO A 235 -11.07 9.80 0.62
C PRO A 235 -9.87 9.41 -0.24
N ALA A 236 -9.09 8.43 0.23
CA ALA A 236 -7.84 8.01 -0.39
C ALA A 236 -7.99 6.86 -1.41
N GLU A 237 -9.18 6.31 -1.53
CA GLU A 237 -9.46 5.09 -2.32
C GLU A 237 -9.05 5.21 -3.80
N ASN A 238 -9.06 6.42 -4.35
CA ASN A 238 -8.68 6.69 -5.74
C ASN A 238 -7.18 6.99 -5.94
N GLY A 239 -6.37 6.85 -4.89
CA GLY A 239 -4.94 7.18 -4.96
C GLY A 239 -4.68 8.69 -5.02
N GLY A 240 -3.64 9.09 -5.74
CA GLY A 240 -3.17 10.48 -5.87
C GLY A 240 -2.13 10.86 -4.82
N ASN A 241 -2.16 12.11 -4.37
CA ASN A 241 -1.24 12.59 -3.34
C ASN A 241 -1.79 12.24 -1.96
N ILE A 242 -1.14 11.34 -1.24
CA ILE A 242 -1.64 10.73 -0.01
C ILE A 242 -0.93 11.27 1.22
N LEU A 243 -1.71 11.51 2.26
CA LEU A 243 -1.25 11.77 3.62
C LEU A 243 -1.85 10.72 4.56
N ALA A 244 -0.99 9.96 5.22
CA ALA A 244 -1.39 9.13 6.36
C ALA A 244 -0.67 9.61 7.62
N THR A 245 -1.38 9.64 8.76
CA THR A 245 -0.83 10.13 10.02
C THR A 245 -1.34 9.32 11.21
N ALA A 246 -0.51 9.25 12.24
CA ALA A 246 -0.78 8.45 13.42
C ALA A 246 -2.07 8.83 14.17
N ASN A 247 -2.51 10.10 14.08
CA ASN A 247 -3.73 10.56 14.76
C ASN A 247 -4.31 11.83 14.10
N ARG A 248 -5.57 12.15 14.42
CA ARG A 248 -6.32 13.28 13.83
C ARG A 248 -5.67 14.64 14.12
N LYS A 249 -5.09 14.84 15.29
CA LYS A 249 -4.44 16.12 15.64
C LYS A 249 -3.24 16.40 14.75
N LEU A 250 -2.41 15.38 14.52
CA LEU A 250 -1.27 15.47 13.63
C LEU A 250 -1.71 15.66 12.19
N HIS A 251 -2.74 14.92 11.74
CA HIS A 251 -3.29 15.01 10.39
C HIS A 251 -3.67 16.44 10.03
N ASN A 252 -4.45 17.10 10.88
CA ASN A 252 -4.88 18.49 10.66
C ASN A 252 -3.70 19.47 10.60
N LYS A 253 -2.65 19.27 11.42
CA LYS A 253 -1.44 20.09 11.38
C LYS A 253 -0.69 19.94 10.06
N ILE A 254 -0.48 18.69 9.60
CA ILE A 254 0.27 18.41 8.38
C ILE A 254 -0.51 18.85 7.14
N LEU A 255 -1.82 18.64 7.07
CA LEU A 255 -2.66 19.12 5.96
C LEU A 255 -2.54 20.62 5.75
N LYS A 256 -2.52 21.41 6.83
CA LYS A 256 -2.29 22.88 6.74
C LYS A 256 -0.95 23.21 6.08
N LEU A 257 0.11 22.42 6.37
CA LEU A 257 1.43 22.61 5.78
C LEU A 257 1.48 22.14 4.31
N LEU A 258 0.70 21.13 3.93
CA LEU A 258 0.63 20.61 2.57
C LEU A 258 -0.32 21.39 1.65
N LYS A 259 -1.27 22.17 2.21
CA LYS A 259 -2.27 22.94 1.44
C LYS A 259 -1.72 23.68 0.22
N PRO A 260 -0.55 24.37 0.29
CA PRO A 260 0.01 25.06 -0.88
C PRO A 260 0.45 24.14 -2.02
N PHE A 261 0.58 22.85 -1.78
CA PHE A 261 1.05 21.83 -2.71
C PHE A 261 -0.07 20.93 -3.24
N ALA A 262 -1.27 21.03 -2.67
CA ALA A 262 -2.42 20.16 -2.95
C ALA A 262 -3.21 20.53 -4.22
N LYS A 263 -2.66 21.41 -5.07
CA LYS A 263 -3.28 21.83 -6.34
C LYS A 263 -3.09 20.80 -7.42
#